data_d26c8a1c7803ff75486f6cb9adbc0e14
#
_entry.id   d26c8a1c7803ff75486f6cb9adbc0e14
#
_cell.length_a   1.000
_cell.length_b   1.000
_cell.length_c   1.000
_cell.angle_alpha   90.00
_cell.angle_beta   90.00
_cell.angle_gamma   90.00
#
_symmetry.space_group_name_H-M   'P 1'
#
loop_
_entity.id
_entity.type
_entity.pdbx_description
1 polymer ?
#
loop_
_entity_poly.entity_id
_entity_poly.type
_entity_poly.pdbx_seq_one_letter_code
_entity_poly.pdbx_strand_id
1 'polypeptide(L)'
;MKERLDVLLVQRGHAASREKAKAVIMAGCVYVNGQKEDKAGSMFDCAAEIEVRGNTLRYVSRGGLKLEKAMKNFGVELEGKVCMDVGASTGGFTDCMLMNGASKVYSVDVGHGQLAWKLRQDDRVVCMEKTNIRYVTPEDIADKIQFSSIDVSFISLTKVLGPVKALLAKDGQIVCLLSLIHISEPTRL
;
A
#
# COMPACT_ATOMS: atom_id res chain seq x y z
N MET A 1 -27.60 26.58 -7.70
CA MET A 1 -26.20 27.02 -7.91
C MET A 1 -25.37 25.77 -8.17
N LYS A 2 -24.52 25.78 -9.22
CA LYS A 2 -23.70 24.61 -9.55
C LYS A 2 -22.28 24.78 -9.06
N GLU A 3 -21.68 23.73 -8.50
CA GLU A 3 -20.32 23.70 -8.00
C GLU A 3 -19.62 22.39 -8.43
N ARG A 4 -18.29 22.39 -8.43
CA ARG A 4 -17.49 21.23 -8.79
C ARG A 4 -17.62 20.12 -7.76
N LEU A 5 -17.64 18.88 -8.22
CA LEU A 5 -17.80 17.72 -7.33
C LEU A 5 -16.66 17.61 -6.29
N ASP A 6 -15.41 17.88 -6.67
CA ASP A 6 -14.27 17.85 -5.76
C ASP A 6 -14.38 18.93 -4.64
N VAL A 7 -15.01 20.07 -4.94
CA VAL A 7 -15.27 21.14 -3.98
C VAL A 7 -16.44 20.77 -3.06
N LEU A 8 -17.55 20.28 -3.65
CA LEU A 8 -18.72 19.85 -2.89
C LEU A 8 -18.41 18.77 -1.84
N LEU A 9 -17.55 17.79 -2.20
CA LEU A 9 -17.12 16.75 -1.27
C LEU A 9 -16.36 17.31 -0.06
N VAL A 10 -15.52 18.31 -0.26
CA VAL A 10 -14.81 18.97 0.85
C VAL A 10 -15.77 19.81 1.69
N GLN A 11 -16.62 20.62 1.07
CA GLN A 11 -17.58 21.48 1.77
C GLN A 11 -18.57 20.69 2.64
N ARG A 12 -18.93 19.46 2.20
CA ARG A 12 -19.85 18.58 2.92
C ARG A 12 -19.16 17.61 3.89
N GLY A 13 -17.83 17.75 4.07
CA GLY A 13 -17.08 16.91 5.01
C GLY A 13 -16.80 15.47 4.55
N HIS A 14 -17.10 15.14 3.28
CA HIS A 14 -16.81 13.82 2.73
C HIS A 14 -15.32 13.60 2.42
N ALA A 15 -14.53 14.67 2.34
CA ALA A 15 -13.09 14.60 2.14
C ALA A 15 -12.39 15.76 2.86
N ALA A 16 -11.20 15.51 3.42
CA ALA A 16 -10.45 16.50 4.18
C ALA A 16 -9.71 17.52 3.28
N SER A 17 -9.51 17.22 1.98
CA SER A 17 -8.93 18.14 1.00
C SER A 17 -9.42 17.82 -0.41
N ARG A 18 -9.21 18.75 -1.36
CA ARG A 18 -9.59 18.55 -2.77
C ARG A 18 -8.80 17.41 -3.42
N GLU A 19 -7.55 17.19 -3.04
CA GLU A 19 -6.74 16.05 -3.50
C GLU A 19 -7.34 14.73 -3.04
N LYS A 20 -7.76 14.65 -1.77
CA LYS A 20 -8.46 13.48 -1.24
C LYS A 20 -9.81 13.26 -1.90
N ALA A 21 -10.56 14.34 -2.15
CA ALA A 21 -11.82 14.29 -2.89
C ALA A 21 -11.62 13.72 -4.30
N LYS A 22 -10.62 14.21 -5.05
CA LYS A 22 -10.26 13.66 -6.38
C LYS A 22 -9.93 12.17 -6.32
N ALA A 23 -9.14 11.74 -5.33
CA ALA A 23 -8.78 10.33 -5.17
C ALA A 23 -10.02 9.45 -4.94
N VAL A 24 -10.97 9.88 -4.10
CA VAL A 24 -12.22 9.15 -3.81
C VAL A 24 -13.13 9.10 -5.05
N ILE A 25 -13.22 10.20 -5.81
CA ILE A 25 -13.99 10.26 -7.06
C ILE A 25 -13.38 9.32 -8.11
N MET A 26 -12.07 9.41 -8.35
CA MET A 26 -11.37 8.56 -9.31
C MET A 26 -11.37 7.07 -8.91
N ALA A 27 -11.47 6.77 -7.62
CA ALA A 27 -11.69 5.40 -7.13
C ALA A 27 -13.10 4.87 -7.46
N GLY A 28 -13.99 5.74 -7.98
CA GLY A 28 -15.37 5.38 -8.32
C GLY A 28 -16.25 5.11 -7.10
N CYS A 29 -15.94 5.75 -5.98
CA CYS A 29 -16.66 5.61 -4.72
C CYS A 29 -17.77 6.67 -4.56
N VAL A 30 -17.87 7.65 -5.46
CA VAL A 30 -18.83 8.75 -5.36
C VAL A 30 -20.03 8.51 -6.25
N TYR A 31 -21.20 8.71 -5.68
CA TYR A 31 -22.49 8.67 -6.36
C TYR A 31 -23.20 10.00 -6.17
N VAL A 32 -23.72 10.57 -7.25
CA VAL A 32 -24.51 11.81 -7.23
C VAL A 32 -25.88 11.48 -7.78
N ASN A 33 -26.93 11.76 -6.99
CA ASN A 33 -28.32 11.41 -7.30
C ASN A 33 -28.46 9.91 -7.70
N GLY A 34 -27.74 9.04 -7.01
CA GLY A 34 -27.73 7.59 -7.25
C GLY A 34 -26.88 7.11 -8.44
N GLN A 35 -26.29 8.01 -9.25
CA GLN A 35 -25.41 7.67 -10.37
C GLN A 35 -23.94 7.80 -9.98
N LYS A 36 -23.14 6.81 -10.40
CA LYS A 36 -21.70 6.80 -10.14
C LYS A 36 -21.00 7.89 -10.95
N GLU A 37 -20.14 8.66 -10.27
CA GLU A 37 -19.33 9.72 -10.86
C GLU A 37 -17.83 9.45 -10.64
N ASP A 38 -17.05 9.59 -11.72
CA ASP A 38 -15.60 9.37 -11.72
C ASP A 38 -14.77 10.61 -12.14
N LYS A 39 -15.46 11.70 -12.49
CA LYS A 39 -14.83 12.96 -12.93
C LYS A 39 -14.92 14.02 -11.84
N ALA A 40 -13.80 14.34 -11.23
CA ALA A 40 -13.70 15.34 -10.15
C ALA A 40 -14.14 16.76 -10.54
N GLY A 41 -14.05 17.08 -11.83
CA GLY A 41 -14.43 18.40 -12.39
C GLY A 41 -15.88 18.54 -12.77
N SER A 42 -16.70 17.47 -12.68
CA SER A 42 -18.12 17.53 -13.01
C SER A 42 -18.84 18.53 -12.14
N MET A 43 -19.77 19.29 -12.74
CA MET A 43 -20.54 20.34 -12.08
C MET A 43 -21.91 19.83 -11.67
N PHE A 44 -22.22 19.91 -10.39
CA PHE A 44 -23.51 19.50 -9.84
C PHE A 44 -24.19 20.64 -9.09
N ASP A 45 -25.51 20.55 -8.96
CA ASP A 45 -26.24 21.48 -8.11
C ASP A 45 -25.79 21.32 -6.66
N CYS A 46 -25.64 22.45 -5.95
CA CYS A 46 -25.27 22.43 -4.53
C CYS A 46 -26.31 21.70 -3.65
N ALA A 47 -27.49 21.40 -4.15
CA ALA A 47 -28.51 20.60 -3.48
C ALA A 47 -28.50 19.12 -3.91
N ALA A 48 -27.65 18.71 -4.87
CA ALA A 48 -27.60 17.32 -5.34
C ALA A 48 -27.27 16.38 -4.18
N GLU A 49 -27.93 15.22 -4.15
CA GLU A 49 -27.61 14.17 -3.19
C GLU A 49 -26.24 13.58 -3.53
N ILE A 50 -25.30 13.66 -2.59
CA ILE A 50 -23.96 13.08 -2.75
C ILE A 50 -23.79 11.98 -1.71
N GLU A 51 -23.49 10.78 -2.20
CA GLU A 51 -23.21 9.62 -1.40
C GLU A 51 -21.81 9.11 -1.73
N VAL A 52 -20.99 8.85 -0.72
CA VAL A 52 -19.71 8.17 -0.86
C VAL A 52 -19.92 6.72 -0.46
N ARG A 53 -20.03 5.85 -1.46
CA ARG A 53 -20.19 4.40 -1.28
C ARG A 53 -18.83 3.73 -1.43
N GLY A 54 -18.52 2.88 -0.50
CA GLY A 54 -17.25 2.15 -0.48
C GLY A 54 -16.28 2.75 0.52
N ASN A 55 -15.45 1.90 1.07
CA ASN A 55 -14.42 2.28 2.02
C ASN A 55 -13.50 3.32 1.35
N THR A 56 -13.42 4.51 1.91
CA THR A 56 -12.20 5.29 1.81
C THR A 56 -11.05 4.32 2.04
N LEU A 57 -10.12 4.22 1.07
CA LEU A 57 -9.05 3.22 1.13
C LEU A 57 -8.53 3.15 2.57
N ARG A 58 -8.75 2.00 3.23
CA ARG A 58 -8.33 1.75 4.61
C ARG A 58 -6.83 1.98 4.76
N TYR A 59 -6.09 1.70 3.70
CA TYR A 59 -4.64 1.84 3.58
C TYR A 59 -4.28 2.95 2.59
N VAL A 60 -3.04 3.41 2.61
CA VAL A 60 -2.52 4.43 1.68
C VAL A 60 -2.63 4.05 0.20
N SER A 61 -2.79 2.76 -0.10
CA SER A 61 -3.06 2.25 -1.44
C SER A 61 -3.84 0.93 -1.42
N ARG A 62 -4.36 0.52 -2.59
CA ARG A 62 -5.05 -0.78 -2.78
C ARG A 62 -4.17 -1.99 -2.45
N GLY A 63 -2.84 -1.81 -2.48
CA GLY A 63 -1.90 -2.86 -2.09
C GLY A 63 -2.21 -3.43 -0.71
N GLY A 64 -2.51 -2.58 0.27
CA GLY A 64 -2.82 -3.03 1.63
C GLY A 64 -3.96 -4.05 1.72
N LEU A 65 -4.97 -3.92 0.86
CA LEU A 65 -6.09 -4.90 0.80
C LEU A 65 -5.63 -6.29 0.32
N LYS A 66 -4.59 -6.34 -0.53
CA LYS A 66 -4.04 -7.62 -1.00
C LYS A 66 -3.33 -8.35 0.15
N LEU A 67 -2.50 -7.62 0.91
CA LEU A 67 -1.83 -8.18 2.07
C LEU A 67 -2.83 -8.59 3.16
N GLU A 68 -3.82 -7.74 3.46
CA GLU A 68 -4.88 -8.05 4.42
C GLU A 68 -5.60 -9.37 4.07
N LYS A 69 -5.94 -9.56 2.79
CA LYS A 69 -6.56 -10.80 2.31
C LYS A 69 -5.63 -12.01 2.49
N ALA A 70 -4.34 -11.86 2.16
CA ALA A 70 -3.36 -12.92 2.33
C ALA A 70 -3.20 -13.29 3.81
N MET A 71 -3.05 -12.31 4.70
CA MET A 71 -2.94 -12.52 6.15
C MET A 71 -4.17 -13.29 6.69
N LYS A 72 -5.36 -12.88 6.29
CA LYS A 72 -6.61 -13.56 6.70
C LYS A 72 -6.66 -15.01 6.22
N ASN A 73 -6.26 -15.27 4.98
CA ASN A 73 -6.33 -16.61 4.38
C ASN A 73 -5.26 -17.56 4.95
N PHE A 74 -4.10 -17.04 5.32
CA PHE A 74 -2.97 -17.83 5.81
C PHE A 74 -2.83 -17.80 7.34
N GLY A 75 -3.72 -17.10 8.06
CA GLY A 75 -3.66 -16.98 9.52
C GLY A 75 -2.40 -16.26 10.01
N VAL A 76 -1.93 -15.24 9.28
CA VAL A 76 -0.74 -14.48 9.65
C VAL A 76 -1.11 -13.40 10.65
N GLU A 77 -0.45 -13.41 11.80
CA GLU A 77 -0.56 -12.39 12.85
C GLU A 77 0.72 -11.58 12.91
N LEU A 78 0.59 -10.25 13.04
CA LEU A 78 1.72 -9.32 13.02
C LEU A 78 1.92 -8.55 14.33
N GLU A 79 1.07 -8.78 15.33
CA GLU A 79 1.15 -8.08 16.62
C GLU A 79 2.54 -8.19 17.23
N GLY A 80 3.17 -7.05 17.52
CA GLY A 80 4.50 -6.93 18.09
C GLY A 80 5.67 -7.34 17.18
N LYS A 81 5.41 -7.82 15.94
CA LYS A 81 6.47 -8.32 15.04
C LYS A 81 7.24 -7.19 14.36
N VAL A 82 8.52 -7.46 14.12
CA VAL A 82 9.35 -6.68 13.20
C VAL A 82 9.15 -7.22 11.78
N CYS A 83 8.74 -6.34 10.89
CA CYS A 83 8.33 -6.68 9.53
C CYS A 83 9.22 -6.00 8.47
N MET A 84 9.17 -6.53 7.25
CA MET A 84 9.82 -5.94 6.08
C MET A 84 8.86 -5.94 4.89
N ASP A 85 8.76 -4.80 4.21
CA ASP A 85 7.98 -4.60 2.99
C ASP A 85 8.95 -4.41 1.81
N VAL A 86 9.08 -5.42 0.96
CA VAL A 86 9.99 -5.42 -0.19
C VAL A 86 9.20 -5.05 -1.45
N GLY A 87 9.54 -3.90 -2.03
CA GLY A 87 8.76 -3.23 -3.07
C GLY A 87 7.68 -2.35 -2.47
N ALA A 88 8.03 -1.58 -1.45
CA ALA A 88 7.06 -0.81 -0.64
C ALA A 88 6.26 0.22 -1.46
N SER A 89 6.84 0.82 -2.51
CA SER A 89 6.18 1.83 -3.36
C SER A 89 5.51 2.91 -2.50
N THR A 90 4.20 3.10 -2.62
CA THR A 90 3.42 4.06 -1.81
C THR A 90 3.23 3.62 -0.35
N GLY A 91 3.57 2.39 0.01
CA GLY A 91 3.49 1.87 1.37
C GLY A 91 2.17 1.18 1.73
N GLY A 92 1.45 0.65 0.74
CA GLY A 92 0.19 -0.04 1.01
C GLY A 92 0.35 -1.23 1.94
N PHE A 93 1.37 -2.05 1.75
CA PHE A 93 1.67 -3.20 2.60
C PHE A 93 2.23 -2.75 3.95
N THR A 94 3.14 -1.77 3.96
CA THR A 94 3.64 -1.13 5.18
C THR A 94 2.50 -0.65 6.08
N ASP A 95 1.54 0.11 5.53
CA ASP A 95 0.38 0.63 6.26
C ASP A 95 -0.50 -0.52 6.81
N CYS A 96 -0.70 -1.58 6.01
CA CYS A 96 -1.41 -2.77 6.43
C CYS A 96 -0.71 -3.45 7.61
N MET A 97 0.61 -3.63 7.58
CA MET A 97 1.38 -4.23 8.67
C MET A 97 1.25 -3.41 9.97
N LEU A 98 1.42 -2.09 9.89
CA LEU A 98 1.31 -1.20 11.04
C LEU A 98 -0.09 -1.22 11.67
N MET A 99 -1.14 -1.25 10.84
CA MET A 99 -2.53 -1.33 11.31
C MET A 99 -2.89 -2.70 11.90
N ASN A 100 -2.11 -3.73 11.61
CA ASN A 100 -2.24 -5.07 12.20
C ASN A 100 -1.19 -5.34 13.30
N GLY A 101 -0.69 -4.28 13.94
CA GLY A 101 0.09 -4.37 15.18
C GLY A 101 1.60 -4.60 15.00
N ALA A 102 2.14 -4.49 13.78
CA ALA A 102 3.60 -4.55 13.60
C ALA A 102 4.30 -3.50 14.46
N SER A 103 5.33 -3.91 15.20
CA SER A 103 6.11 -3.01 16.07
C SER A 103 7.10 -2.16 15.28
N LYS A 104 7.58 -2.68 14.15
CA LYS A 104 8.48 -1.97 13.23
C LYS A 104 8.33 -2.52 11.82
N VAL A 105 8.45 -1.65 10.81
CA VAL A 105 8.43 -2.06 9.39
C VAL A 105 9.59 -1.41 8.63
N TYR A 106 10.45 -2.23 8.06
CA TYR A 106 11.46 -1.83 7.08
C TYR A 106 10.83 -1.76 5.70
N SER A 107 10.65 -0.55 5.16
CA SER A 107 10.03 -0.30 3.85
C SER A 107 11.11 -0.12 2.79
N VAL A 108 11.40 -1.21 2.06
CA VAL A 108 12.51 -1.29 1.10
C VAL A 108 11.98 -1.08 -0.32
N ASP A 109 12.55 -0.11 -1.05
CA ASP A 109 12.21 0.14 -2.45
C ASP A 109 13.41 0.68 -3.22
N VAL A 110 13.52 0.31 -4.50
CA VAL A 110 14.54 0.85 -5.41
C VAL A 110 14.20 2.28 -5.86
N GLY A 111 12.93 2.65 -5.80
CA GLY A 111 12.43 3.99 -6.11
C GLY A 111 12.77 5.02 -5.03
N HIS A 112 12.36 6.26 -5.28
CA HIS A 112 12.59 7.37 -4.37
C HIS A 112 11.36 8.28 -4.30
N GLY A 113 11.05 8.76 -3.10
CA GLY A 113 9.99 9.74 -2.87
C GLY A 113 8.57 9.17 -3.03
N GLN A 114 8.40 7.85 -3.07
CA GLN A 114 7.11 7.20 -3.32
C GLN A 114 6.34 6.92 -2.04
N LEU A 115 7.03 6.57 -0.95
CA LEU A 115 6.39 6.22 0.32
C LEU A 115 5.53 7.38 0.83
N ALA A 116 4.28 7.10 1.19
CA ALA A 116 3.34 8.10 1.66
C ALA A 116 3.87 8.88 2.87
N TRP A 117 3.65 10.19 2.89
CA TRP A 117 4.21 11.09 3.91
C TRP A 117 3.87 10.67 5.34
N LYS A 118 2.62 10.23 5.59
CA LYS A 118 2.23 9.74 6.92
C LYS A 118 3.06 8.55 7.41
N LEU A 119 3.52 7.68 6.50
CA LEU A 119 4.34 6.53 6.84
C LEU A 119 5.80 6.92 7.08
N ARG A 120 6.29 7.95 6.38
CA ARG A 120 7.64 8.50 6.62
C ARG A 120 7.77 9.15 7.99
N GLN A 121 6.66 9.61 8.56
CA GLN A 121 6.60 10.27 9.87
C GLN A 121 6.28 9.30 11.01
N ASP A 122 5.97 8.04 10.72
CA ASP A 122 5.70 7.03 11.75
C ASP A 122 7.03 6.45 12.26
N ASP A 123 7.31 6.63 13.55
CA ASP A 123 8.56 6.19 14.20
C ASP A 123 8.80 4.68 14.09
N ARG A 124 7.77 3.90 13.78
CA ARG A 124 7.86 2.46 13.55
C ARG A 124 8.34 2.12 12.13
N VAL A 125 8.43 3.09 11.22
CA VAL A 125 8.82 2.87 9.82
C VAL A 125 10.26 3.25 9.59
N VAL A 126 11.04 2.29 9.11
CA VAL A 126 12.38 2.52 8.58
C VAL A 126 12.30 2.62 7.06
N CYS A 127 12.39 3.84 6.53
CA CYS A 127 12.29 4.11 5.10
C CYS A 127 13.63 3.82 4.40
N MET A 128 13.69 2.75 3.61
CA MET A 128 14.86 2.31 2.85
C MET A 128 14.63 2.47 1.34
N GLU A 129 14.51 3.70 0.89
CA GLU A 129 14.41 4.03 -0.54
C GLU A 129 15.78 4.00 -1.22
N LYS A 130 15.81 3.96 -2.57
CA LYS A 130 17.03 3.75 -3.39
C LYS A 130 17.80 2.49 -2.97
N THR A 131 17.10 1.52 -2.39
CA THR A 131 17.70 0.32 -1.82
C THR A 131 17.25 -0.91 -2.59
N ASN A 132 18.23 -1.65 -3.13
CA ASN A 132 17.95 -2.91 -3.78
C ASN A 132 18.13 -4.05 -2.78
N ILE A 133 17.06 -4.74 -2.47
CA ILE A 133 17.03 -5.83 -1.48
C ILE A 133 18.09 -6.92 -1.72
N ARG A 134 18.51 -7.10 -2.97
CA ARG A 134 19.55 -8.11 -3.31
C ARG A 134 20.91 -7.83 -2.67
N TYR A 135 21.16 -6.61 -2.27
CA TYR A 135 22.43 -6.15 -1.68
C TYR A 135 22.30 -5.80 -0.21
N VAL A 136 21.10 -5.91 0.36
CA VAL A 136 20.89 -5.71 1.80
C VAL A 136 21.39 -6.93 2.56
N THR A 137 22.19 -6.68 3.56
CA THR A 137 22.84 -7.70 4.41
C THR A 137 22.32 -7.60 5.84
N PRO A 138 22.55 -8.60 6.70
CA PRO A 138 22.20 -8.51 8.12
C PRO A 138 22.84 -7.34 8.87
N GLU A 139 23.96 -6.80 8.37
CA GLU A 139 24.63 -5.62 8.95
C GLU A 139 23.87 -4.33 8.68
N ASP A 140 23.06 -4.28 7.61
CA ASP A 140 22.26 -3.11 7.23
C ASP A 140 20.94 -3.03 8.02
N ILE A 141 20.53 -4.11 8.68
CA ILE A 141 19.27 -4.27 9.38
C ILE A 141 19.53 -4.56 10.85
N ALA A 142 19.13 -3.65 11.74
CA ALA A 142 19.38 -3.79 13.17
C ALA A 142 18.61 -4.95 13.83
N ASP A 143 17.49 -5.36 13.24
CA ASP A 143 16.56 -6.33 13.82
C ASP A 143 16.50 -7.61 12.98
N LYS A 144 16.10 -8.72 13.58
CA LYS A 144 15.72 -9.94 12.87
C LYS A 144 14.27 -9.82 12.36
N ILE A 145 14.05 -10.02 11.09
CA ILE A 145 12.74 -9.88 10.45
C ILE A 145 11.88 -11.11 10.74
N GLN A 146 10.72 -10.92 11.34
CA GLN A 146 9.78 -12.00 11.68
C GLN A 146 8.73 -12.23 10.59
N PHE A 147 8.46 -11.21 9.79
CA PHE A 147 7.56 -11.30 8.66
C PHE A 147 8.04 -10.41 7.51
N SER A 148 7.99 -10.92 6.29
CA SER A 148 8.28 -10.11 5.10
C SER A 148 7.19 -10.26 4.05
N SER A 149 6.74 -9.15 3.47
CA SER A 149 5.99 -9.13 2.21
C SER A 149 6.92 -8.84 1.04
N ILE A 150 6.63 -9.41 -0.12
CA ILE A 150 7.36 -9.16 -1.37
C ILE A 150 6.36 -8.89 -2.48
N ASP A 151 6.35 -7.66 -3.00
CA ASP A 151 5.58 -7.24 -4.18
C ASP A 151 6.49 -6.46 -5.12
N VAL A 152 7.29 -7.18 -5.90
CA VAL A 152 8.28 -6.59 -6.80
C VAL A 152 7.91 -6.85 -8.26
N SER A 153 8.12 -5.84 -9.11
CA SER A 153 7.91 -5.91 -10.55
C SER A 153 9.23 -6.04 -11.31
N PHE A 154 9.20 -6.67 -12.47
CA PHE A 154 10.34 -6.79 -13.41
C PHE A 154 11.58 -7.52 -12.88
N ILE A 155 11.45 -8.29 -11.79
CA ILE A 155 12.53 -9.10 -11.25
C ILE A 155 12.03 -10.49 -10.85
N SER A 156 12.81 -11.53 -11.12
CA SER A 156 12.49 -12.88 -10.67
C SER A 156 12.52 -12.98 -9.14
N LEU A 157 11.48 -13.55 -8.56
CA LEU A 157 11.42 -13.83 -7.12
C LEU A 157 12.61 -14.67 -6.62
N THR A 158 13.16 -15.56 -7.46
CA THR A 158 14.34 -16.38 -7.09
C THR A 158 15.56 -15.53 -6.72
N LYS A 159 15.68 -14.33 -7.31
CA LYS A 159 16.77 -13.38 -7.01
C LYS A 159 16.55 -12.57 -5.73
N VAL A 160 15.32 -12.54 -5.24
CA VAL A 160 14.90 -11.73 -4.07
C VAL A 160 14.75 -12.60 -2.83
N LEU A 161 14.25 -13.83 -2.97
CA LEU A 161 13.96 -14.73 -1.85
C LEU A 161 15.21 -15.10 -1.04
N GLY A 162 16.36 -15.33 -1.68
CA GLY A 162 17.62 -15.65 -0.99
C GLY A 162 18.05 -14.53 -0.02
N PRO A 163 18.23 -13.29 -0.51
CA PRO A 163 18.53 -12.14 0.34
C PRO A 163 17.53 -11.93 1.47
N VAL A 164 16.24 -11.96 1.18
CA VAL A 164 15.19 -11.79 2.23
C VAL A 164 15.29 -12.91 3.27
N LYS A 165 15.50 -14.17 2.86
CA LYS A 165 15.66 -15.30 3.77
C LYS A 165 16.83 -15.10 4.74
N ALA A 166 17.93 -14.51 4.29
CA ALA A 166 19.12 -14.25 5.14
C ALA A 166 18.83 -13.24 6.26
N LEU A 167 17.83 -12.37 6.10
CA LEU A 167 17.41 -11.36 7.06
C LEU A 167 16.37 -11.88 8.05
N LEU A 168 15.71 -13.03 7.75
CA LEU A 168 14.64 -13.55 8.57
C LEU A 168 15.15 -14.14 9.90
N ALA A 169 14.29 -14.02 10.90
CA ALA A 169 14.36 -14.86 12.12
C ALA A 169 14.12 -16.34 11.77
N LYS A 170 14.50 -17.25 12.67
CA LYS A 170 14.41 -18.71 12.45
C LYS A 170 13.00 -19.15 12.03
N ASP A 171 11.96 -18.55 12.61
CA ASP A 171 10.54 -18.87 12.35
C ASP A 171 9.86 -17.75 11.55
N GLY A 172 10.66 -16.95 10.83
CA GLY A 172 10.16 -15.84 10.02
C GLY A 172 9.33 -16.33 8.81
N GLN A 173 8.29 -15.58 8.49
CA GLN A 173 7.34 -15.89 7.42
C GLN A 173 7.50 -14.93 6.25
N ILE A 174 7.26 -15.41 5.03
CA ILE A 174 7.25 -14.59 3.81
C ILE A 174 5.90 -14.75 3.10
N VAL A 175 5.32 -13.63 2.68
CA VAL A 175 4.20 -13.59 1.75
C VAL A 175 4.65 -12.90 0.47
N CYS A 176 4.63 -13.64 -0.65
CA CYS A 176 4.96 -13.08 -1.97
C CYS A 176 3.70 -12.84 -2.78
N LEU A 177 3.59 -11.68 -3.41
CA LEU A 177 2.60 -11.42 -4.44
C LEU A 177 3.19 -11.82 -5.79
N LEU A 178 2.54 -12.79 -6.45
CA LEU A 178 2.93 -13.24 -7.78
C LEU A 178 1.89 -12.78 -8.79
N SER A 179 2.31 -11.96 -9.77
CA SER A 179 1.46 -11.57 -10.88
C SER A 179 1.44 -12.66 -11.95
N LEU A 180 0.25 -12.96 -12.52
CA LEU A 180 0.11 -13.89 -13.65
C LEU A 180 0.89 -13.44 -14.90
N ILE A 181 1.14 -12.14 -15.06
CA ILE A 181 1.97 -11.61 -16.15
C ILE A 181 3.41 -12.12 -16.06
N HIS A 182 3.93 -12.37 -14.86
CA HIS A 182 5.27 -12.94 -14.66
C HIS A 182 5.37 -14.43 -15.00
N ILE A 183 4.24 -15.12 -15.11
CA ILE A 183 4.17 -16.54 -15.46
C ILE A 183 4.14 -16.75 -16.98
N SER A 184 3.63 -15.77 -17.73
CA SER A 184 3.38 -15.88 -19.17
C SER A 184 4.54 -15.42 -20.07
N GLU A 185 5.56 -14.75 -19.56
CA GLU A 185 6.75 -14.43 -20.34
C GLU A 185 7.77 -15.57 -20.24
N PRO A 186 8.02 -16.31 -21.36
CA PRO A 186 9.15 -17.24 -21.39
C PRO A 186 10.43 -16.44 -21.25
N THR A 187 11.19 -16.75 -20.22
CA THR A 187 12.55 -16.23 -20.05
C THR A 187 13.33 -16.60 -21.32
N ARG A 188 13.52 -15.65 -22.23
CA ARG A 188 14.52 -15.84 -23.30
C ARG A 188 15.88 -15.93 -22.61
N LEU A 189 16.46 -17.09 -22.71
CA LEU A 189 17.85 -17.38 -22.37
C LEU A 189 18.78 -16.58 -23.30
#